data_bef6eeab4e45ce6e12940452a8679b2f
#
_entry.id   bef6eeab4e45ce6e12940452a8679b2f
#
_cell.length_a   1.000
_cell.length_b   1.000
_cell.length_c   1.000
_cell.angle_alpha   90.00
_cell.angle_beta   90.00
_cell.angle_gamma   90.00
#
_symmetry.space_group_name_H-M   'P 1'
#
loop_
_entity.id
_entity.type
_entity.pdbx_description
1 polymer ?
#
loop_
_entity_poly.entity_id
_entity_poly.type
_entity_poly.pdbx_seq_one_letter_code
_entity_poly.pdbx_strand_id
1 'polypeptide(L)'
;HFNGTKAAFFSAGFDRPKSITPQEDSRIKERLVLFEEIYSSISFGYSKNYMLYATTSLFHFLGSMKFIGEYRDCGSMRNSYRNKDVVQIAIHFMQENLSKTIRLADIAAEVNLSVSYFSNLFEEKTGSSPLRYLTYLRIQEACHYLDFTNLKINQISPLVGYEDSLYFSRLFTKTMGMPPSAYKEKKKG
;
A
#
# COMPACT_ATOMS: atom_id res chain seq x y z
N HIS A 1 -10.06 26.18 5.89
CA HIS A 1 -11.26 25.39 6.14
C HIS A 1 -11.29 24.20 5.17
N PHE A 2 -11.42 22.99 5.70
CA PHE A 2 -11.61 21.78 4.91
C PHE A 2 -13.10 21.63 4.61
N ASN A 3 -13.48 21.51 3.33
CA ASN A 3 -14.85 21.27 2.90
C ASN A 3 -14.92 19.93 2.17
N GLY A 4 -16.02 19.22 2.32
CA GLY A 4 -16.30 17.95 1.65
C GLY A 4 -16.48 16.77 2.60
N THR A 5 -16.91 15.64 2.07
CA THR A 5 -17.31 14.44 2.84
C THR A 5 -16.20 13.85 3.71
N LYS A 6 -14.93 14.06 3.36
CA LYS A 6 -13.76 13.59 4.12
C LYS A 6 -13.21 14.61 5.13
N ALA A 7 -13.72 15.85 5.11
CA ALA A 7 -13.24 16.92 5.99
C ALA A 7 -13.39 16.56 7.47
N ALA A 8 -14.54 16.04 7.86
CA ALA A 8 -14.80 15.62 9.24
C ALA A 8 -13.84 14.53 9.74
N PHE A 9 -13.45 13.58 8.86
CA PHE A 9 -12.50 12.53 9.20
C PHE A 9 -11.11 13.11 9.56
N PHE A 10 -10.62 14.06 8.78
CA PHE A 10 -9.31 14.67 9.04
C PHE A 10 -9.36 15.68 10.18
N SER A 11 -10.41 16.51 10.29
CA SER A 11 -10.53 17.52 11.33
C SER A 11 -10.69 16.91 12.74
N ALA A 12 -11.31 15.77 12.90
CA ALA A 12 -11.52 15.09 14.18
C ALA A 12 -10.24 14.77 14.98
N GLY A 13 -9.05 14.90 14.37
CA GLY A 13 -7.77 14.72 15.08
C GLY A 13 -7.00 16.03 15.34
N PHE A 14 -7.52 17.17 14.88
CA PHE A 14 -6.86 18.48 14.92
C PHE A 14 -7.68 19.55 15.66
N ASP A 15 -8.57 19.12 16.54
CA ASP A 15 -9.41 19.97 17.39
C ASP A 15 -8.60 20.77 18.43
N ARG A 16 -7.39 20.29 18.75
CA ARG A 16 -6.45 20.95 19.67
C ARG A 16 -5.04 20.98 19.09
N PRO A 17 -4.25 22.04 19.35
CA PRO A 17 -2.84 22.04 18.99
C PRO A 17 -2.11 20.88 19.65
N LYS A 18 -1.34 20.12 18.86
CA LYS A 18 -0.45 19.07 19.33
C LYS A 18 0.99 19.50 19.11
N SER A 19 1.77 19.51 20.17
CA SER A 19 3.23 19.64 20.07
C SER A 19 3.83 18.25 19.86
N ILE A 20 4.65 18.10 18.83
CA ILE A 20 5.34 16.85 18.50
C ILE A 20 6.83 17.16 18.52
N THR A 21 7.56 16.47 19.39
CA THR A 21 9.01 16.61 19.46
C THR A 21 9.70 15.75 18.40
N PRO A 22 10.91 16.12 17.94
CA PRO A 22 11.70 15.31 17.01
C PRO A 22 12.01 13.89 17.53
N GLN A 23 12.06 13.71 18.84
CA GLN A 23 12.23 12.41 19.47
C GLN A 23 10.96 11.53 19.38
N GLU A 24 9.80 12.16 19.33
CA GLU A 24 8.52 11.46 19.21
C GLU A 24 8.17 11.12 17.77
N ASP A 25 8.75 11.82 16.81
CA ASP A 25 8.54 11.58 15.39
C ASP A 25 9.81 11.11 14.68
N SER A 26 9.99 9.81 14.57
CA SER A 26 11.10 9.22 13.82
C SER A 26 11.08 9.53 12.32
N ARG A 27 9.94 9.99 11.79
CA ARG A 27 9.72 10.31 10.37
C ARG A 27 9.54 11.80 10.09
N ILE A 28 9.99 12.66 11.00
CA ILE A 28 9.84 14.11 10.86
C ILE A 28 10.46 14.64 9.55
N LYS A 29 11.60 14.07 9.12
CA LYS A 29 12.26 14.48 7.87
C LYS A 29 11.39 14.19 6.64
N GLU A 30 10.73 13.02 6.60
CA GLU A 30 9.82 12.67 5.50
C GLU A 30 8.60 13.60 5.45
N ARG A 31 8.07 14.00 6.60
CA ARG A 31 6.96 14.97 6.68
C ARG A 31 7.36 16.36 6.24
N LEU A 32 8.58 16.79 6.56
CA LEU A 32 9.10 18.07 6.07
C LEU A 32 9.23 18.07 4.55
N VAL A 33 9.73 16.97 3.95
CA VAL A 33 9.79 16.81 2.49
C VAL A 33 8.39 16.90 1.87
N LEU A 34 7.40 16.20 2.40
CA LEU A 34 6.01 16.28 1.93
C LEU A 34 5.46 17.71 2.01
N PHE A 35 5.77 18.42 3.07
CA PHE A 35 5.35 19.81 3.23
C PHE A 35 6.00 20.72 2.19
N GLU A 36 7.30 20.55 1.95
CA GLU A 36 8.03 21.30 0.91
C GLU A 36 7.51 20.98 -0.50
N GLU A 37 7.16 19.73 -0.79
CA GLU A 37 6.54 19.34 -2.06
C GLU A 37 5.18 20.00 -2.28
N ILE A 38 4.33 20.05 -1.24
CA ILE A 38 3.03 20.74 -1.30
C ILE A 38 3.26 22.23 -1.59
N TYR A 39 4.17 22.87 -0.85
CA TYR A 39 4.48 24.29 -1.02
C TYR A 39 5.02 24.60 -2.42
N SER A 40 5.99 23.80 -2.88
CA SER A 40 6.56 23.95 -4.23
C SER A 40 5.51 23.77 -5.33
N SER A 41 4.64 22.77 -5.19
CA SER A 41 3.58 22.51 -6.18
C SER A 41 2.59 23.68 -6.32
N ILE A 42 2.31 24.39 -5.22
CA ILE A 42 1.44 25.58 -5.23
C ILE A 42 2.19 26.78 -5.79
N SER A 43 3.48 26.92 -5.50
CA SER A 43 4.29 28.07 -5.94
C SER A 43 4.60 28.06 -7.44
N PHE A 44 4.61 26.89 -8.09
CA PHE A 44 4.78 26.76 -9.55
C PHE A 44 3.53 27.15 -10.37
N GLY A 45 2.41 27.42 -9.73
CA GLY A 45 1.18 27.89 -10.35
C GLY A 45 -0.03 26.99 -10.11
N TYR A 46 -1.21 27.51 -10.46
CA TYR A 46 -2.50 26.86 -10.20
C TYR A 46 -2.98 25.94 -11.36
N SER A 47 -2.07 25.24 -12.04
CA SER A 47 -2.52 24.26 -13.03
C SER A 47 -3.29 23.12 -12.36
N LYS A 48 -4.22 22.50 -13.10
CA LYS A 48 -5.04 21.39 -12.60
C LYS A 48 -4.17 20.23 -12.06
N ASN A 49 -3.06 19.94 -12.73
CA ASN A 49 -2.15 18.86 -12.33
C ASN A 49 -1.38 19.19 -11.05
N TYR A 50 -0.87 20.42 -10.92
CA TYR A 50 -0.20 20.86 -9.69
C TYR A 50 -1.15 20.88 -8.50
N MET A 51 -2.39 21.34 -8.70
CA MET A 51 -3.42 21.34 -7.65
C MET A 51 -3.81 19.91 -7.24
N LEU A 52 -3.91 18.98 -8.19
CA LEU A 52 -4.19 17.57 -7.89
C LEU A 52 -3.04 16.94 -7.10
N TYR A 53 -1.79 17.18 -7.52
CA TYR A 53 -0.61 16.68 -6.82
C TYR A 53 -0.51 17.26 -5.39
N ALA A 54 -0.65 18.56 -5.24
CA ALA A 54 -0.65 19.23 -3.93
C ALA A 54 -1.75 18.68 -3.01
N THR A 55 -2.95 18.41 -3.56
CA THR A 55 -4.08 17.85 -2.80
C THR A 55 -3.78 16.43 -2.31
N THR A 56 -3.22 15.56 -3.16
CA THR A 56 -2.88 14.19 -2.78
C THR A 56 -1.75 14.14 -1.77
N SER A 57 -0.72 14.97 -1.93
CA SER A 57 0.38 15.12 -0.97
C SER A 57 -0.11 15.68 0.37
N LEU A 58 -1.05 16.62 0.36
CA LEU A 58 -1.69 17.14 1.57
C LEU A 58 -2.48 16.06 2.32
N PHE A 59 -3.24 15.22 1.61
CA PHE A 59 -3.94 14.09 2.24
C PHE A 59 -2.97 13.10 2.87
N HIS A 60 -1.86 12.80 2.20
CA HIS A 60 -0.81 11.95 2.76
C HIS A 60 -0.19 12.59 4.01
N PHE A 61 0.17 13.87 3.94
CA PHE A 61 0.71 14.62 5.08
C PHE A 61 -0.25 14.60 6.28
N LEU A 62 -1.52 14.97 6.09
CA LEU A 62 -2.53 14.96 7.15
C LEU A 62 -2.78 13.56 7.72
N GLY A 63 -2.82 12.53 6.87
CA GLY A 63 -2.93 11.14 7.30
C GLY A 63 -1.74 10.73 8.18
N SER A 64 -0.52 11.07 7.77
CA SER A 64 0.69 10.78 8.54
C SER A 64 0.73 11.47 9.90
N MET A 65 0.15 12.66 10.01
CA MET A 65 0.04 13.40 11.28
C MET A 65 -1.07 12.82 12.17
N LYS A 66 -2.22 12.47 11.60
CA LYS A 66 -3.36 11.91 12.35
C LYS A 66 -3.00 10.59 13.03
N PHE A 67 -2.28 9.74 12.33
CA PHE A 67 -1.89 8.40 12.76
C PHE A 67 -0.46 8.33 13.28
N ILE A 68 0.10 9.44 13.78
CA ILE A 68 1.50 9.53 14.19
C ILE A 68 1.88 8.49 15.26
N GLY A 69 0.98 8.18 16.20
CA GLY A 69 1.18 7.17 17.23
C GLY A 69 1.26 5.76 16.65
N GLU A 70 0.36 5.43 15.73
CA GLU A 70 0.30 4.13 15.06
C GLU A 70 1.51 3.93 14.14
N TYR A 71 1.90 4.97 13.38
CA TYR A 71 3.08 4.93 12.52
C TYR A 71 4.41 4.99 13.28
N ARG A 72 4.43 5.56 14.48
CA ARG A 72 5.61 5.50 15.35
C ARG A 72 5.93 4.07 15.75
N ASP A 73 4.91 3.29 16.06
CA ASP A 73 5.06 1.88 16.39
C ASP A 73 5.51 1.05 15.16
N CYS A 74 5.12 1.43 13.95
CA CYS A 74 5.67 0.86 12.71
C CYS A 74 7.16 1.17 12.50
N GLY A 75 7.65 2.33 12.92
CA GLY A 75 9.07 2.72 12.82
C GLY A 75 9.97 2.09 13.90
N SER A 76 9.43 1.84 15.09
CA SER A 76 10.13 1.16 16.20
C SER A 76 10.13 -0.37 16.05
N MET A 77 9.58 -0.90 14.97
CA MET A 77 9.44 -2.33 14.66
C MET A 77 10.76 -3.11 14.58
N ARG A 78 11.91 -2.49 14.77
CA ARG A 78 13.17 -3.23 14.98
C ARG A 78 13.29 -3.90 16.35
N ASN A 79 12.46 -3.53 17.35
CA ASN A 79 12.58 -4.04 18.72
C ASN A 79 11.30 -4.58 19.36
N SER A 80 10.16 -4.63 18.69
CA SER A 80 8.92 -5.16 19.25
C SER A 80 8.40 -6.37 18.50
N TYR A 81 9.25 -7.39 18.31
CA TYR A 81 8.86 -8.71 17.80
C TYR A 81 7.87 -9.47 18.70
N ARG A 82 7.45 -8.91 19.82
CA ARG A 82 6.65 -9.63 20.82
C ARG A 82 5.12 -9.47 20.71
N ASN A 83 4.62 -8.52 19.89
CA ASN A 83 3.15 -8.32 19.74
C ASN A 83 2.73 -7.92 18.32
N LYS A 84 3.48 -8.29 17.28
CA LYS A 84 3.02 -8.08 15.90
C LYS A 84 1.81 -8.98 15.65
N ASP A 85 0.73 -8.39 15.16
CA ASP A 85 -0.38 -9.15 14.63
C ASP A 85 0.17 -10.14 13.58
N VAL A 86 -0.01 -11.42 13.80
CA VAL A 86 0.41 -12.53 12.94
C VAL A 86 0.04 -12.27 11.47
N VAL A 87 -1.10 -11.63 11.24
CA VAL A 87 -1.58 -11.28 9.91
C VAL A 87 -0.68 -10.23 9.25
N GLN A 88 -0.18 -9.24 10.00
CA GLN A 88 0.72 -8.22 9.45
C GLN A 88 2.08 -8.81 9.08
N ILE A 89 2.60 -9.74 9.86
CA ILE A 89 3.85 -10.47 9.54
C ILE A 89 3.66 -11.25 8.23
N ALA A 90 2.55 -11.99 8.12
CA ALA A 90 2.24 -12.76 6.93
C ALA A 90 2.08 -11.88 5.67
N ILE A 91 1.41 -10.73 5.79
CA ILE A 91 1.26 -9.76 4.70
C ILE A 91 2.64 -9.22 4.28
N HIS A 92 3.48 -8.85 5.22
CA HIS A 92 4.83 -8.37 4.94
C HIS A 92 5.68 -9.44 4.21
N PHE A 93 5.65 -10.68 4.69
CA PHE A 93 6.30 -11.81 4.02
C PHE A 93 5.81 -12.00 2.58
N MET A 94 4.49 -11.92 2.35
CA MET A 94 3.91 -11.97 1.01
C MET A 94 4.45 -10.84 0.11
N GLN A 95 4.50 -9.60 0.62
CA GLN A 95 4.97 -8.42 -0.13
C GLN A 95 6.44 -8.52 -0.51
N GLU A 96 7.30 -9.02 0.36
CA GLU A 96 8.73 -9.20 0.07
C GLU A 96 9.01 -10.35 -0.92
N ASN A 97 8.05 -11.23 -1.12
CA ASN A 97 8.26 -12.45 -1.93
C ASN A 97 7.28 -12.56 -3.11
N LEU A 98 6.69 -11.45 -3.60
CA LEU A 98 5.67 -11.47 -4.66
C LEU A 98 6.11 -12.19 -5.94
N SER A 99 7.38 -12.06 -6.33
CA SER A 99 7.94 -12.70 -7.53
C SER A 99 8.21 -14.19 -7.37
N LYS A 100 8.21 -14.73 -6.14
CA LYS A 100 8.54 -16.12 -5.86
C LYS A 100 7.30 -17.01 -5.82
N THR A 101 7.48 -18.29 -6.07
CA THR A 101 6.42 -19.29 -5.81
C THR A 101 6.27 -19.48 -4.31
N ILE A 102 5.20 -18.93 -3.73
CA ILE A 102 4.89 -19.05 -2.30
C ILE A 102 3.71 -20.00 -2.14
N ARG A 103 3.87 -20.98 -1.25
CA ARG A 103 2.79 -21.87 -0.83
C ARG A 103 2.16 -21.39 0.46
N LEU A 104 0.93 -21.79 0.70
CA LEU A 104 0.24 -21.46 1.96
C LEU A 104 1.01 -21.95 3.19
N ALA A 105 1.69 -23.11 3.07
CA ALA A 105 2.52 -23.66 4.13
C ALA A 105 3.72 -22.75 4.45
N ASP A 106 4.32 -22.09 3.46
CA ASP A 106 5.47 -21.20 3.65
C ASP A 106 5.04 -19.95 4.45
N ILE A 107 3.86 -19.43 4.15
CA ILE A 107 3.29 -18.26 4.87
C ILE A 107 2.95 -18.64 6.31
N ALA A 108 2.34 -19.81 6.53
CA ALA A 108 1.98 -20.29 7.86
C ALA A 108 3.25 -20.58 8.71
N ALA A 109 4.31 -21.11 8.11
CA ALA A 109 5.58 -21.38 8.76
C ALA A 109 6.26 -20.09 9.21
N GLU A 110 6.23 -19.00 8.41
CA GLU A 110 6.80 -17.70 8.75
C GLU A 110 6.24 -17.15 10.09
N VAL A 111 4.96 -17.43 10.34
CA VAL A 111 4.28 -16.99 11.57
C VAL A 111 4.20 -18.09 12.65
N ASN A 112 4.88 -19.21 12.46
CA ASN A 112 4.91 -20.36 13.37
C ASN A 112 3.51 -20.92 13.71
N LEU A 113 2.60 -20.98 12.74
CA LEU A 113 1.25 -21.51 12.90
C LEU A 113 1.00 -22.72 11.98
N SER A 114 0.06 -23.58 12.36
CA SER A 114 -0.45 -24.58 11.44
C SER A 114 -1.23 -23.92 10.30
N VAL A 115 -1.20 -24.53 9.10
CA VAL A 115 -1.88 -24.01 7.89
C VAL A 115 -3.36 -23.74 8.14
N SER A 116 -4.05 -24.67 8.80
CA SER A 116 -5.48 -24.55 9.08
C SER A 116 -5.79 -23.40 10.03
N TYR A 117 -5.05 -23.28 11.13
CA TYR A 117 -5.24 -22.20 12.08
C TYR A 117 -4.92 -20.83 11.47
N PHE A 118 -3.79 -20.74 10.76
CA PHE A 118 -3.40 -19.54 10.05
C PHE A 118 -4.46 -19.07 9.05
N SER A 119 -4.99 -20.00 8.21
CA SER A 119 -6.00 -19.67 7.20
C SER A 119 -7.26 -19.08 7.82
N ASN A 120 -7.77 -19.70 8.88
CA ASN A 120 -8.96 -19.23 9.58
C ASN A 120 -8.73 -17.84 10.23
N LEU A 121 -7.60 -17.69 10.94
CA LEU A 121 -7.23 -16.42 11.57
C LEU A 121 -7.07 -15.31 10.55
N PHE A 122 -6.39 -15.59 9.44
CA PHE A 122 -6.15 -14.62 8.37
C PHE A 122 -7.47 -14.20 7.71
N GLU A 123 -8.35 -15.15 7.41
CA GLU A 123 -9.65 -14.88 6.80
C GLU A 123 -10.59 -14.12 7.75
N GLU A 124 -10.59 -14.44 9.04
CA GLU A 124 -11.32 -13.70 10.07
C GLU A 124 -10.88 -12.23 10.13
N LYS A 125 -9.57 -11.99 10.09
CA LYS A 125 -8.99 -10.64 10.22
C LYS A 125 -9.06 -9.80 8.94
N THR A 126 -8.95 -10.42 7.77
CA THR A 126 -8.84 -9.70 6.48
C THR A 126 -10.08 -9.81 5.60
N GLY A 127 -11.00 -10.72 5.91
CA GLY A 127 -12.15 -11.04 5.06
C GLY A 127 -11.78 -11.79 3.78
N SER A 128 -10.54 -12.30 3.65
CA SER A 128 -10.05 -12.98 2.46
C SER A 128 -9.09 -14.11 2.81
N SER A 129 -9.15 -15.21 2.05
CA SER A 129 -8.17 -16.27 2.26
C SER A 129 -6.75 -15.80 1.90
N PRO A 130 -5.68 -16.35 2.55
CA PRO A 130 -4.29 -15.90 2.35
C PRO A 130 -3.84 -15.93 0.88
N LEU A 131 -4.15 -16.99 0.13
CA LEU A 131 -3.76 -17.09 -1.28
C LEU A 131 -4.53 -16.12 -2.19
N ARG A 132 -5.78 -15.81 -1.86
CA ARG A 132 -6.55 -14.80 -2.55
C ARG A 132 -5.99 -13.40 -2.27
N TYR A 133 -5.58 -13.15 -1.05
CA TYR A 133 -4.91 -11.90 -0.66
C TYR A 133 -3.56 -11.74 -1.36
N LEU A 134 -2.74 -12.81 -1.43
CA LEU A 134 -1.49 -12.82 -2.19
C LEU A 134 -1.74 -12.50 -3.69
N THR A 135 -2.79 -13.10 -4.26
CA THR A 135 -3.19 -12.79 -5.64
C THR A 135 -3.51 -11.31 -5.80
N TYR A 136 -4.26 -10.74 -4.88
CA TYR A 136 -4.58 -9.32 -4.88
C TYR A 136 -3.31 -8.44 -4.83
N LEU A 137 -2.36 -8.73 -3.94
CA LEU A 137 -1.09 -8.00 -3.86
C LEU A 137 -0.30 -8.06 -5.17
N ARG A 138 -0.22 -9.24 -5.79
CA ARG A 138 0.45 -9.44 -7.08
C ARG A 138 -0.19 -8.65 -8.21
N ILE A 139 -1.53 -8.57 -8.24
CA ILE A 139 -2.25 -7.77 -9.22
C ILE A 139 -2.03 -6.28 -8.99
N GLN A 140 -1.99 -5.82 -7.74
CA GLN A 140 -1.65 -4.42 -7.42
C GLN A 140 -0.24 -4.06 -7.89
N GLU A 141 0.73 -4.93 -7.66
CA GLU A 141 2.10 -4.74 -8.13
C GLU A 141 2.17 -4.76 -9.67
N ALA A 142 1.40 -5.63 -10.33
CA ALA A 142 1.29 -5.62 -11.78
C ALA A 142 0.70 -4.31 -12.32
N CYS A 143 -0.31 -3.75 -11.66
CA CYS A 143 -0.84 -2.42 -12.00
C CYS A 143 0.25 -1.35 -11.88
N HIS A 144 1.06 -1.39 -10.82
CA HIS A 144 2.20 -0.48 -10.66
C HIS A 144 3.17 -0.57 -11.84
N TYR A 145 3.58 -1.79 -12.26
CA TYR A 145 4.43 -1.95 -13.44
C TYR A 145 3.76 -1.44 -14.73
N LEU A 146 2.46 -1.70 -14.92
CA LEU A 146 1.71 -1.23 -16.10
C LEU A 146 1.61 0.29 -16.15
N ASP A 147 1.52 0.94 -14.98
CA ASP A 147 1.35 2.38 -14.84
C ASP A 147 2.67 3.15 -15.03
N PHE A 148 3.76 2.62 -14.48
CA PHE A 148 5.01 3.38 -14.36
C PHE A 148 6.15 2.85 -15.25
N THR A 149 5.92 1.76 -16.01
CA THR A 149 6.95 1.20 -16.89
C THR A 149 6.45 0.94 -18.30
N ASN A 150 7.41 0.77 -19.24
CA ASN A 150 7.10 0.33 -20.61
C ASN A 150 7.17 -1.19 -20.80
N LEU A 151 7.30 -1.96 -19.72
CA LEU A 151 7.40 -3.41 -19.78
C LEU A 151 6.19 -4.04 -20.49
N LYS A 152 6.44 -5.11 -21.25
CA LYS A 152 5.39 -5.92 -21.86
C LYS A 152 4.74 -6.84 -20.82
N ILE A 153 3.53 -7.29 -21.06
CA ILE A 153 2.79 -8.16 -20.13
C ILE A 153 3.55 -9.45 -19.80
N ASN A 154 4.22 -10.04 -20.80
CA ASN A 154 5.05 -11.23 -20.61
C ASN A 154 6.34 -10.98 -19.81
N GLN A 155 6.77 -9.73 -19.66
CA GLN A 155 7.86 -9.33 -18.79
C GLN A 155 7.37 -9.04 -17.37
N ILE A 156 6.15 -8.53 -17.23
CA ILE A 156 5.55 -8.21 -15.93
C ILE A 156 5.13 -9.49 -15.20
N SER A 157 4.55 -10.46 -15.90
CA SER A 157 4.01 -11.67 -15.26
C SER A 157 5.03 -12.43 -14.39
N PRO A 158 6.30 -12.66 -14.79
CA PRO A 158 7.28 -13.29 -13.90
C PRO A 158 7.71 -12.41 -12.73
N LEU A 159 7.74 -11.08 -12.90
CA LEU A 159 8.08 -10.15 -11.83
C LEU A 159 7.06 -10.19 -10.68
N VAL A 160 5.82 -10.54 -10.98
CA VAL A 160 4.75 -10.68 -9.99
C VAL A 160 4.42 -12.14 -9.67
N GLY A 161 5.33 -13.07 -9.97
CA GLY A 161 5.26 -14.47 -9.56
C GLY A 161 4.35 -15.37 -10.41
N TYR A 162 4.17 -15.05 -11.70
CA TYR A 162 3.45 -15.88 -12.65
C TYR A 162 4.33 -16.18 -13.88
N GLU A 163 4.78 -17.41 -14.03
CA GLU A 163 5.57 -17.83 -15.19
C GLU A 163 4.72 -17.83 -16.48
N ASP A 164 3.47 -18.30 -16.39
CA ASP A 164 2.53 -18.28 -17.51
C ASP A 164 1.81 -16.92 -17.62
N SER A 165 2.15 -16.18 -18.66
CA SER A 165 1.55 -14.87 -18.93
C SER A 165 0.09 -14.92 -19.40
N LEU A 166 -0.37 -16.05 -19.95
CA LEU A 166 -1.77 -16.25 -20.33
C LEU A 166 -2.62 -16.49 -19.08
N TYR A 167 -2.13 -17.32 -18.17
CA TYR A 167 -2.77 -17.52 -16.87
C TYR A 167 -2.83 -16.21 -16.09
N PHE A 168 -1.72 -15.47 -16.02
CA PHE A 168 -1.68 -14.14 -15.41
C PHE A 168 -2.73 -13.20 -16.01
N SER A 169 -2.83 -13.13 -17.34
CA SER A 169 -3.78 -12.23 -18.02
C SER A 169 -5.24 -12.58 -17.69
N ARG A 170 -5.57 -13.87 -17.59
CA ARG A 170 -6.91 -14.33 -17.16
C ARG A 170 -7.21 -13.93 -15.72
N LEU A 171 -6.23 -14.13 -14.83
CA LEU A 171 -6.35 -13.78 -13.41
C LEU A 171 -6.47 -12.29 -13.20
N PHE A 172 -5.66 -11.49 -13.91
CA PHE A 172 -5.75 -10.03 -13.90
C PHE A 172 -7.13 -9.57 -14.37
N THR A 173 -7.64 -10.11 -15.48
CA THR A 173 -8.96 -9.77 -16.01
C THR A 173 -10.06 -10.12 -15.00
N LYS A 174 -9.97 -11.28 -14.36
CA LYS A 174 -10.93 -11.69 -13.32
C LYS A 174 -10.94 -10.73 -12.12
N THR A 175 -9.77 -10.20 -11.76
CA THR A 175 -9.62 -9.34 -10.59
C THR A 175 -9.96 -7.88 -10.89
N MET A 176 -9.53 -7.37 -12.04
CA MET A 176 -9.66 -5.95 -12.43
C MET A 176 -10.86 -5.66 -13.34
N GLY A 177 -11.56 -6.68 -13.83
CA GLY A 177 -12.68 -6.53 -14.74
C GLY A 177 -12.28 -6.19 -16.19
N MET A 178 -10.99 -6.05 -16.50
CA MET A 178 -10.47 -5.77 -17.82
C MET A 178 -9.08 -6.39 -18.05
N PRO A 179 -8.70 -6.71 -19.30
CA PRO A 179 -7.39 -7.25 -19.63
C PRO A 179 -6.24 -6.28 -19.30
N PRO A 180 -5.02 -6.79 -18.98
CA PRO A 180 -3.85 -5.94 -18.72
C PRO A 180 -3.50 -4.99 -19.86
N SER A 181 -3.70 -5.39 -21.13
CA SER A 181 -3.48 -4.55 -22.30
C SER A 181 -4.43 -3.35 -22.32
N ALA A 182 -5.73 -3.59 -22.11
CA ALA A 182 -6.74 -2.54 -22.05
C ALA A 182 -6.50 -1.60 -20.85
N TYR A 183 -6.06 -2.15 -19.72
CA TYR A 183 -5.69 -1.35 -18.55
C TYR A 183 -4.54 -0.39 -18.86
N LYS A 184 -3.50 -0.88 -19.54
CA LYS A 184 -2.33 -0.09 -19.94
C LYS A 184 -2.68 1.01 -20.94
N GLU A 185 -3.55 0.73 -21.91
CA GLU A 185 -4.00 1.70 -22.93
C GLU A 185 -4.85 2.81 -22.31
N LYS A 186 -5.77 2.48 -21.41
CA LYS A 186 -6.65 3.46 -20.76
C LYS A 186 -5.90 4.57 -20.00
N LYS A 187 -4.66 4.33 -19.57
CA LYS A 187 -3.85 5.33 -18.87
C LYS A 187 -2.94 6.15 -19.78
N LYS A 188 -2.75 5.74 -21.05
CA LYS A 188 -1.93 6.50 -22.00
C LYS A 188 -2.69 7.59 -22.74
N GLY A 189 -4.03 7.63 -22.65
CA GLY A 189 -4.92 8.65 -23.17
C GLY A 189 -5.49 9.54 -22.07
#